data_d1ab359d585b3ae15a790d4cb6867079
#
_entry.id   d1ab359d585b3ae15a790d4cb6867079
#
_cell.length_a   1.000
_cell.length_b   1.000
_cell.length_c   1.000
_cell.angle_alpha   90.00
_cell.angle_beta   90.00
_cell.angle_gamma   90.00
#
_symmetry.space_group_name_H-M   'P 1'
#
loop_
_entity.id
_entity.type
_entity.pdbx_description
1 polymer ?
#
loop_
_entity_poly.entity_id
_entity_poly.type
_entity_poly.pdbx_seq_one_letter_code
_entity_poly.pdbx_strand_id
1 'polypeptide(L)'
;MPQFKLKDGRELEIADNGINSESAIVFHHGTPGHASSWSDWLESAASAGIRAIAYSRAGYGTSDRNPGRSVINVNSDISQVLDAKNITKFVSIGWSGGGPHCLANTFEPRNVGAISLAGVGAFGVDDLDFLEGMGPENHDEFGAALKGEAVIDQWMNDNAGAMKSVTGSDIIEAFGGLIGDADKAVLEGGEADAMAASMRSALAVSFDGWIDDD
;
A
#
# COMPACT_ATOMS: atom_id res chain seq x y z
N MET A 1 -1.90 8.41 13.21
CA MET A 1 -1.04 7.30 13.69
C MET A 1 0.28 7.82 14.23
N PRO A 2 1.05 7.04 15.03
CA PRO A 2 2.39 7.43 15.44
C PRO A 2 3.33 7.64 14.25
N GLN A 3 4.25 8.61 14.38
CA GLN A 3 5.29 8.88 13.39
C GLN A 3 6.61 8.22 13.80
N PHE A 4 7.31 7.69 12.82
CA PHE A 4 8.65 7.13 12.96
C PHE A 4 9.64 7.96 12.14
N LYS A 5 10.66 8.53 12.81
CA LYS A 5 11.66 9.34 12.14
C LYS A 5 12.78 8.49 11.55
N LEU A 6 12.96 8.61 10.24
CA LEU A 6 14.03 7.99 9.48
C LEU A 6 15.36 8.77 9.62
N LYS A 7 16.47 8.12 9.30
CA LYS A 7 17.83 8.72 9.37
C LYS A 7 18.03 9.87 8.38
N ASP A 8 17.29 9.88 7.29
CA ASP A 8 17.31 10.96 6.29
C ASP A 8 16.44 12.16 6.68
N GLY A 9 15.76 12.06 7.82
CA GLY A 9 14.92 13.11 8.39
C GLY A 9 13.44 12.99 8.06
N ARG A 10 13.05 12.14 7.10
CA ARG A 10 11.64 11.85 6.79
C ARG A 10 10.94 11.19 7.97
N GLU A 11 9.64 11.39 8.06
CA GLU A 11 8.76 10.73 9.02
C GLU A 11 7.81 9.79 8.30
N LEU A 12 7.66 8.58 8.82
CA LEU A 12 6.70 7.58 8.35
C LEU A 12 5.62 7.32 9.38
N GLU A 13 4.40 7.26 8.91
CA GLU A 13 3.25 6.86 9.69
C GLU A 13 3.24 5.34 9.90
N ILE A 14 3.24 4.88 11.17
CA ILE A 14 3.38 3.46 11.53
C ILE A 14 2.28 3.04 12.49
N ALA A 15 1.71 1.86 12.27
CA ALA A 15 0.89 1.12 13.22
C ALA A 15 1.63 -0.15 13.66
N ASP A 16 1.82 -0.32 14.97
CA ASP A 16 2.44 -1.49 15.59
C ASP A 16 1.44 -2.04 16.62
N ASN A 17 1.12 -3.33 16.57
CA ASN A 17 0.15 -3.93 17.48
C ASN A 17 0.67 -4.13 18.92
N GLY A 18 1.90 -3.73 19.20
CA GLY A 18 2.48 -3.70 20.54
C GLY A 18 2.93 -5.05 21.12
N ILE A 19 2.81 -6.15 20.38
CA ILE A 19 3.32 -7.44 20.80
C ILE A 19 4.83 -7.43 20.85
N ASN A 20 5.44 -7.80 21.99
CA ASN A 20 6.88 -7.86 22.12
C ASN A 20 7.43 -9.18 21.56
N SER A 21 8.06 -9.12 20.40
CA SER A 21 8.69 -10.25 19.72
C SER A 21 9.81 -9.76 18.79
N GLU A 22 10.85 -10.57 18.63
CA GLU A 22 11.92 -10.35 17.64
C GLU A 22 11.51 -10.79 16.23
N SER A 23 10.34 -11.42 16.09
CA SER A 23 9.77 -11.81 14.80
C SER A 23 8.46 -11.04 14.56
N ALA A 24 8.22 -10.59 13.34
CA ALA A 24 7.03 -9.81 13.00
C ALA A 24 6.46 -10.13 11.62
N ILE A 25 5.22 -9.72 11.41
CA ILE A 25 4.64 -9.53 10.07
C ILE A 25 4.75 -8.03 9.72
N VAL A 26 5.16 -7.71 8.51
CA VAL A 26 5.15 -6.34 7.95
C VAL A 26 4.15 -6.29 6.81
N PHE A 27 3.18 -5.40 6.92
CA PHE A 27 2.11 -5.21 5.94
C PHE A 27 2.35 -4.02 5.02
N HIS A 28 2.08 -4.23 3.72
CA HIS A 28 2.17 -3.23 2.66
C HIS A 28 0.80 -2.99 2.05
N HIS A 29 0.28 -1.78 2.19
CA HIS A 29 -1.03 -1.38 1.65
C HIS A 29 -1.04 -1.29 0.12
N GLY A 30 -2.23 -1.32 -0.48
CA GLY A 30 -2.45 -1.12 -1.92
C GLY A 30 -2.14 0.30 -2.41
N THR A 31 -2.47 0.58 -3.66
CA THR A 31 -2.33 1.89 -4.31
C THR A 31 -3.69 2.34 -4.85
N PRO A 32 -4.22 3.51 -4.41
CA PRO A 32 -3.83 4.23 -3.21
C PRO A 32 -4.26 3.51 -1.92
N GLY A 33 -3.48 3.65 -0.85
CA GLY A 33 -3.79 3.00 0.42
C GLY A 33 -3.05 3.59 1.62
N HIS A 34 -3.40 3.11 2.80
CA HIS A 34 -2.93 3.63 4.08
C HIS A 34 -2.72 2.49 5.09
N ALA A 35 -1.89 2.70 6.09
CA ALA A 35 -1.64 1.70 7.13
C ALA A 35 -2.92 1.19 7.83
N SER A 36 -3.98 2.01 7.87
CA SER A 36 -5.26 1.64 8.49
C SER A 36 -6.00 0.50 7.77
N SER A 37 -5.69 0.21 6.51
CA SER A 37 -6.28 -0.93 5.81
C SER A 37 -5.94 -2.28 6.47
N TRP A 38 -4.94 -2.30 7.34
CA TRP A 38 -4.48 -3.49 8.04
C TRP A 38 -4.91 -3.55 9.51
N SER A 39 -5.84 -2.66 9.95
CA SER A 39 -6.21 -2.57 11.37
C SER A 39 -6.74 -3.89 11.92
N ASP A 40 -7.67 -4.55 11.24
CA ASP A 40 -8.26 -5.82 11.67
C ASP A 40 -7.22 -6.96 11.66
N TRP A 41 -6.28 -6.92 10.71
CA TRP A 41 -5.16 -7.86 10.64
C TRP A 41 -4.18 -7.67 11.79
N LEU A 42 -3.90 -6.41 12.17
CA LEU A 42 -3.08 -6.10 13.34
C LEU A 42 -3.73 -6.60 14.64
N GLU A 43 -5.04 -6.43 14.79
CA GLU A 43 -5.81 -6.94 15.94
C GLU A 43 -5.85 -8.46 15.97
N SER A 44 -6.08 -9.11 14.83
CA SER A 44 -6.07 -10.56 14.69
C SER A 44 -4.71 -11.15 15.01
N ALA A 45 -3.63 -10.54 14.50
CA ALA A 45 -2.26 -10.92 14.83
C ALA A 45 -1.97 -10.75 16.33
N ALA A 46 -2.40 -9.64 16.94
CA ALA A 46 -2.25 -9.42 18.38
C ALA A 46 -2.97 -10.48 19.20
N SER A 47 -4.19 -10.83 18.81
CA SER A 47 -4.99 -11.88 19.45
C SER A 47 -4.33 -13.26 19.39
N ALA A 48 -3.55 -13.51 18.33
CA ALA A 48 -2.74 -14.72 18.16
C ALA A 48 -1.34 -14.63 18.82
N GLY A 49 -1.00 -13.52 19.48
CA GLY A 49 0.32 -13.29 20.08
C GLY A 49 1.43 -13.05 19.05
N ILE A 50 1.08 -12.66 17.83
CA ILE A 50 2.02 -12.39 16.73
C ILE A 50 2.22 -10.88 16.61
N ARG A 51 3.49 -10.45 16.61
CA ARG A 51 3.81 -9.05 16.34
C ARG A 51 3.54 -8.72 14.88
N ALA A 52 2.88 -7.59 14.65
CA ALA A 52 2.59 -7.11 13.30
C ALA A 52 2.72 -5.59 13.22
N ILE A 53 3.22 -5.13 12.10
CA ILE A 53 3.46 -3.72 11.78
C ILE A 53 2.86 -3.42 10.42
N ALA A 54 2.11 -2.33 10.34
CA ALA A 54 1.72 -1.69 9.09
C ALA A 54 2.28 -0.27 9.06
N TYR A 55 2.45 0.27 7.88
CA TYR A 55 2.93 1.65 7.70
C TYR A 55 2.32 2.23 6.44
N SER A 56 2.20 3.55 6.40
CA SER A 56 1.88 4.28 5.17
C SER A 56 3.17 4.53 4.41
N ARG A 57 3.25 4.06 3.15
CA ARG A 57 4.44 4.30 2.31
C ARG A 57 4.70 5.79 2.16
N ALA A 58 5.95 6.13 1.80
CA ALA A 58 6.35 7.51 1.57
C ALA A 58 5.38 8.23 0.61
N GLY A 59 4.91 9.41 1.00
CA GLY A 59 3.96 10.22 0.25
C GLY A 59 2.48 9.93 0.52
N TYR A 60 2.14 8.88 1.31
CA TYR A 60 0.76 8.59 1.69
C TYR A 60 0.45 9.06 3.12
N GLY A 61 -0.79 9.50 3.33
CA GLY A 61 -1.26 9.97 4.63
C GLY A 61 -0.41 11.12 5.15
N THR A 62 0.19 10.95 6.31
CA THR A 62 1.14 11.91 6.89
C THR A 62 2.60 11.46 6.80
N SER A 63 2.90 10.42 6.01
CA SER A 63 4.27 10.03 5.70
C SER A 63 4.90 11.01 4.71
N ASP A 64 6.14 11.44 4.99
CA ASP A 64 6.87 12.33 4.09
C ASP A 64 7.14 11.65 2.73
N ARG A 65 7.05 12.43 1.65
CA ARG A 65 7.36 11.97 0.31
C ARG A 65 8.85 11.61 0.17
N ASN A 66 9.15 10.63 -0.67
CA ASN A 66 10.50 10.28 -1.12
C ASN A 66 10.55 10.37 -2.65
N PRO A 67 10.71 11.58 -3.24
CA PRO A 67 10.60 11.78 -4.68
C PRO A 67 11.57 10.91 -5.48
N GLY A 68 11.08 10.31 -6.57
CA GLY A 68 11.90 9.44 -7.44
C GLY A 68 12.27 8.10 -6.81
N ARG A 69 11.57 7.68 -5.76
CA ARG A 69 11.76 6.34 -5.20
C ARG A 69 11.39 5.27 -6.21
N SER A 70 12.02 4.14 -6.11
CA SER A 70 11.62 2.89 -6.76
C SER A 70 11.11 1.90 -5.71
N VAL A 71 10.45 0.84 -6.17
CA VAL A 71 9.89 -0.21 -5.30
C VAL A 71 10.92 -0.74 -4.28
N ILE A 72 12.19 -0.93 -4.69
CA ILE A 72 13.24 -1.47 -3.83
C ILE A 72 13.62 -0.53 -2.67
N ASN A 73 13.35 0.77 -2.77
CA ASN A 73 13.69 1.73 -1.73
C ASN A 73 12.92 1.50 -0.43
N VAL A 74 11.81 0.76 -0.47
CA VAL A 74 11.09 0.33 0.73
C VAL A 74 11.98 -0.40 1.74
N ASN A 75 12.99 -1.12 1.26
CA ASN A 75 13.93 -1.84 2.14
C ASN A 75 14.71 -0.91 3.06
N SER A 76 15.09 0.27 2.57
CA SER A 76 15.78 1.27 3.41
C SER A 76 14.89 1.77 4.56
N ASP A 77 13.61 2.01 4.27
CA ASP A 77 12.67 2.52 5.26
C ASP A 77 12.32 1.41 6.28
N ILE A 78 11.97 0.22 5.80
CA ILE A 78 11.61 -0.92 6.65
C ILE A 78 12.78 -1.40 7.49
N SER A 79 14.01 -1.45 6.95
CA SER A 79 15.20 -1.84 7.70
C SER A 79 15.39 -0.96 8.95
N GLN A 80 15.16 0.34 8.86
CA GLN A 80 15.29 1.26 9.99
C GLN A 80 14.18 1.04 11.03
N VAL A 81 12.96 0.73 10.60
CA VAL A 81 11.86 0.38 11.50
C VAL A 81 12.18 -0.91 12.26
N LEU A 82 12.67 -1.94 11.55
CA LEU A 82 13.05 -3.22 12.14
C LEU A 82 14.19 -3.05 13.17
N ASP A 83 15.20 -2.22 12.85
CA ASP A 83 16.32 -1.92 13.76
C ASP A 83 15.81 -1.28 15.06
N ALA A 84 15.00 -0.23 14.94
CA ALA A 84 14.48 0.51 16.09
C ALA A 84 13.56 -0.34 16.98
N LYS A 85 12.95 -1.37 16.41
CA LYS A 85 12.03 -2.26 17.09
C LYS A 85 12.65 -3.60 17.50
N ASN A 86 13.96 -3.79 17.28
CA ASN A 86 14.71 -5.01 17.56
C ASN A 86 14.11 -6.25 16.91
N ILE A 87 13.65 -6.12 15.65
CA ILE A 87 13.10 -7.23 14.88
C ILE A 87 14.23 -7.86 14.06
N THR A 88 14.44 -9.15 14.28
CA THR A 88 15.51 -9.94 13.65
C THR A 88 15.02 -10.84 12.53
N LYS A 89 13.71 -11.08 12.44
CA LYS A 89 13.05 -11.85 11.38
C LYS A 89 11.68 -11.27 11.07
N PHE A 90 11.27 -11.29 9.81
CA PHE A 90 9.91 -10.92 9.43
C PHE A 90 9.42 -11.63 8.18
N VAL A 91 8.11 -11.72 8.07
CA VAL A 91 7.40 -12.04 6.82
C VAL A 91 6.77 -10.75 6.33
N SER A 92 6.87 -10.47 5.02
CA SER A 92 6.15 -9.36 4.40
C SER A 92 4.87 -9.84 3.73
N ILE A 93 3.80 -9.07 3.88
CA ILE A 93 2.51 -9.32 3.22
C ILE A 93 2.10 -8.03 2.53
N GLY A 94 1.78 -8.12 1.25
CA GLY A 94 1.36 -6.96 0.45
C GLY A 94 0.09 -7.25 -0.34
N TRP A 95 -0.81 -6.28 -0.41
CA TRP A 95 -2.03 -6.37 -1.18
C TRP A 95 -2.01 -5.38 -2.34
N SER A 96 -2.48 -5.81 -3.54
CA SER A 96 -2.58 -4.96 -4.73
C SER A 96 -1.24 -4.26 -5.04
N GLY A 97 -1.16 -2.93 -5.14
CA GLY A 97 0.08 -2.15 -5.28
C GLY A 97 1.11 -2.36 -4.16
N GLY A 98 0.73 -2.97 -3.03
CA GLY A 98 1.66 -3.43 -1.99
C GLY A 98 2.41 -4.72 -2.33
N GLY A 99 1.92 -5.48 -3.33
CA GLY A 99 2.53 -6.74 -3.77
C GLY A 99 3.99 -6.58 -4.21
N PRO A 100 4.33 -5.71 -5.15
CA PRO A 100 5.72 -5.44 -5.53
C PRO A 100 6.61 -5.05 -4.34
N HIS A 101 6.09 -4.22 -3.43
CA HIS A 101 6.83 -3.77 -2.25
C HIS A 101 7.11 -4.92 -1.27
N CYS A 102 6.15 -5.82 -1.02
CA CYS A 102 6.41 -6.98 -0.15
C CYS A 102 7.40 -7.97 -0.81
N LEU A 103 7.37 -8.14 -2.12
CA LEU A 103 8.35 -8.93 -2.85
C LEU A 103 9.74 -8.31 -2.81
N ALA A 104 9.83 -6.97 -2.95
CA ALA A 104 11.11 -6.25 -2.81
C ALA A 104 11.73 -6.44 -1.42
N ASN A 105 10.93 -6.63 -0.38
CA ASN A 105 11.44 -6.93 0.96
C ASN A 105 12.19 -8.27 1.05
N THR A 106 12.07 -9.18 0.08
CA THR A 106 12.87 -10.42 0.05
C THR A 106 14.37 -10.15 -0.10
N PHE A 107 14.77 -8.95 -0.53
CA PHE A 107 16.15 -8.50 -0.55
C PHE A 107 16.65 -7.95 0.81
N GLU A 108 15.77 -7.75 1.80
CA GLU A 108 16.17 -7.43 3.17
C GLU A 108 16.57 -8.73 3.89
N PRO A 109 17.80 -8.84 4.42
CA PRO A 109 18.32 -10.12 4.95
C PRO A 109 17.50 -10.76 6.08
N ARG A 110 16.69 -9.99 6.79
CA ARG A 110 15.81 -10.48 7.87
C ARG A 110 14.48 -11.03 7.36
N ASN A 111 14.18 -10.84 6.07
CA ASN A 111 12.95 -11.38 5.48
C ASN A 111 13.07 -12.90 5.33
N VAL A 112 12.09 -13.63 5.85
CA VAL A 112 12.03 -15.09 5.77
C VAL A 112 10.92 -15.60 4.86
N GLY A 113 10.13 -14.69 4.28
CA GLY A 113 9.07 -15.02 3.33
C GLY A 113 8.24 -13.80 2.95
N ALA A 114 7.63 -13.85 1.77
CA ALA A 114 6.73 -12.81 1.27
C ALA A 114 5.43 -13.42 0.74
N ILE A 115 4.31 -12.74 0.96
CA ILE A 115 3.00 -13.11 0.45
C ILE A 115 2.43 -11.92 -0.31
N SER A 116 2.26 -12.07 -1.61
CA SER A 116 1.59 -11.08 -2.47
C SER A 116 0.13 -11.51 -2.66
N LEU A 117 -0.79 -10.69 -2.18
CA LEU A 117 -2.24 -10.88 -2.29
C LEU A 117 -2.76 -10.00 -3.43
N ALA A 118 -3.20 -10.61 -4.53
CA ALA A 118 -3.69 -9.88 -5.72
C ALA A 118 -2.74 -8.73 -6.12
N GLY A 119 -1.42 -8.97 -6.05
CA GLY A 119 -0.41 -7.96 -6.34
C GLY A 119 -0.30 -7.68 -7.83
N VAL A 120 -0.01 -6.43 -8.18
CA VAL A 120 0.26 -6.05 -9.57
C VAL A 120 1.55 -6.71 -10.07
N GLY A 121 1.57 -7.04 -11.36
CA GLY A 121 2.74 -7.62 -12.02
C GLY A 121 3.87 -6.61 -12.23
N ALA A 122 4.98 -7.08 -12.80
CA ALA A 122 6.11 -6.21 -13.14
C ALA A 122 5.83 -5.49 -14.46
N PHE A 123 5.87 -4.15 -14.45
CA PHE A 123 5.77 -3.37 -15.67
C PHE A 123 7.02 -3.55 -16.56
N GLY A 124 6.80 -3.65 -17.88
CA GLY A 124 7.87 -3.66 -18.89
C GLY A 124 8.61 -4.99 -19.05
N VAL A 125 8.06 -6.11 -18.56
CA VAL A 125 8.59 -7.45 -18.86
C VAL A 125 7.94 -8.02 -20.11
N ASP A 126 8.73 -8.71 -20.94
CA ASP A 126 8.34 -9.11 -22.31
C ASP A 126 7.15 -10.09 -22.37
N ASP A 127 6.93 -10.88 -21.31
CA ASP A 127 5.93 -11.96 -21.26
C ASP A 127 4.68 -11.60 -20.46
N LEU A 128 4.51 -10.32 -20.10
CA LEU A 128 3.35 -9.80 -19.37
C LEU A 128 2.79 -8.55 -20.06
N ASP A 129 1.54 -8.63 -20.50
CA ASP A 129 0.76 -7.42 -20.79
C ASP A 129 0.24 -6.85 -19.47
N PHE A 130 0.93 -5.81 -18.98
CA PHE A 130 0.68 -5.22 -17.66
C PHE A 130 -0.75 -4.69 -17.49
N LEU A 131 -1.36 -4.18 -18.56
CA LEU A 131 -2.68 -3.58 -18.54
C LEU A 131 -3.81 -4.57 -18.88
N GLU A 132 -3.48 -5.80 -19.28
CA GLU A 132 -4.50 -6.80 -19.63
C GLU A 132 -5.44 -7.08 -18.46
N GLY A 133 -6.74 -6.92 -18.70
CA GLY A 133 -7.79 -7.14 -17.69
C GLY A 133 -8.00 -6.00 -16.70
N MET A 134 -7.25 -4.91 -16.78
CA MET A 134 -7.48 -3.71 -15.97
C MET A 134 -8.66 -2.87 -16.52
N GLY A 135 -9.26 -2.06 -15.63
CA GLY A 135 -10.32 -1.11 -16.02
C GLY A 135 -9.82 0.03 -16.92
N PRO A 136 -10.72 0.70 -17.66
CA PRO A 136 -10.34 1.80 -18.55
C PRO A 136 -9.59 2.92 -17.84
N GLU A 137 -9.95 3.22 -16.60
CA GLU A 137 -9.32 4.25 -15.79
C GLU A 137 -7.83 3.97 -15.55
N ASN A 138 -7.47 2.71 -15.35
CA ASN A 138 -6.06 2.32 -15.19
C ASN A 138 -5.24 2.52 -16.47
N HIS A 139 -5.85 2.30 -17.66
CA HIS A 139 -5.18 2.59 -18.92
C HIS A 139 -4.86 4.08 -19.09
N ASP A 140 -5.78 4.96 -18.66
CA ASP A 140 -5.57 6.41 -18.70
C ASP A 140 -4.53 6.87 -17.66
N GLU A 141 -4.60 6.34 -16.44
CA GLU A 141 -3.71 6.60 -15.30
C GLU A 141 -2.26 6.21 -15.65
N PHE A 142 -2.01 4.95 -15.94
CA PHE A 142 -0.67 4.49 -16.34
C PHE A 142 -0.19 5.11 -17.66
N GLY A 143 -1.13 5.41 -18.57
CA GLY A 143 -0.83 6.17 -19.80
C GLY A 143 -0.38 7.62 -19.51
N ALA A 144 -0.83 8.22 -18.42
CA ALA A 144 -0.34 9.52 -17.94
C ALA A 144 1.02 9.38 -17.23
N ALA A 145 1.19 8.37 -16.37
CA ALA A 145 2.44 8.08 -15.67
C ALA A 145 3.61 7.92 -16.66
N LEU A 146 3.42 7.14 -17.72
CA LEU A 146 4.42 6.92 -18.77
C LEU A 146 4.87 8.20 -19.50
N LYS A 147 4.08 9.28 -19.40
CA LYS A 147 4.44 10.58 -20.00
C LYS A 147 5.21 11.48 -19.03
N GLY A 148 5.38 11.04 -17.78
CA GLY A 148 6.17 11.67 -16.74
C GLY A 148 5.37 12.39 -15.66
N GLU A 149 6.05 12.71 -14.56
CA GLU A 149 5.46 13.20 -13.30
C GLU A 149 4.48 14.36 -13.50
N ALA A 150 4.81 15.36 -14.32
CA ALA A 150 3.93 16.50 -14.52
C ALA A 150 2.59 16.13 -15.19
N VAL A 151 2.56 15.06 -15.99
CA VAL A 151 1.34 14.61 -16.69
C VAL A 151 0.47 13.79 -15.76
N ILE A 152 1.07 12.89 -14.97
CA ILE A 152 0.32 12.12 -13.97
C ILE A 152 -0.18 13.02 -12.85
N ASP A 153 0.59 14.00 -12.38
CA ASP A 153 0.14 14.98 -11.39
C ASP A 153 -1.10 15.76 -11.88
N GLN A 154 -1.07 16.22 -13.13
CA GLN A 154 -2.25 16.88 -13.71
C GLN A 154 -3.44 15.92 -13.81
N TRP A 155 -3.20 14.68 -14.25
CA TRP A 155 -4.26 13.66 -14.34
C TRP A 155 -4.88 13.37 -12.99
N MET A 156 -4.08 13.22 -11.92
CA MET A 156 -4.57 13.01 -10.54
C MET A 156 -5.44 14.17 -10.07
N ASN A 157 -5.02 15.41 -10.34
CA ASN A 157 -5.80 16.59 -9.96
C ASN A 157 -7.14 16.69 -10.70
N ASP A 158 -7.19 16.25 -11.95
CA ASP A 158 -8.39 16.31 -12.78
C ASP A 158 -9.35 15.14 -12.52
N ASN A 159 -8.85 13.94 -12.20
CA ASN A 159 -9.63 12.69 -12.17
C ASN A 159 -9.75 12.06 -10.78
N ALA A 160 -8.69 12.12 -9.96
CA ALA A 160 -8.66 11.40 -8.68
C ALA A 160 -9.24 12.20 -7.50
N GLY A 161 -9.68 13.43 -7.71
CA GLY A 161 -10.21 14.31 -6.66
C GLY A 161 -11.38 13.69 -5.88
N ALA A 162 -12.27 12.95 -6.55
CA ALA A 162 -13.41 12.27 -5.95
C ALA A 162 -12.98 11.18 -4.94
N MET A 163 -11.80 10.57 -5.12
CA MET A 163 -11.27 9.55 -4.20
C MET A 163 -11.01 10.07 -2.78
N LYS A 164 -10.82 11.39 -2.63
CA LYS A 164 -10.68 12.03 -1.30
C LYS A 164 -11.98 12.00 -0.47
N SER A 165 -13.10 11.69 -1.10
CA SER A 165 -14.42 11.56 -0.45
C SER A 165 -15.13 10.24 -0.78
N VAL A 166 -14.41 9.28 -1.37
CA VAL A 166 -14.94 7.98 -1.79
C VAL A 166 -15.64 7.26 -0.63
N THR A 167 -16.77 6.62 -0.93
CA THR A 167 -17.55 5.81 0.02
C THR A 167 -17.45 4.32 -0.31
N GLY A 168 -17.86 3.45 0.61
CA GLY A 168 -17.91 2.00 0.34
C GLY A 168 -18.83 1.67 -0.83
N SER A 169 -19.95 2.41 -1.00
CA SER A 169 -20.85 2.22 -2.14
C SER A 169 -20.16 2.55 -3.46
N ASP A 170 -19.35 3.60 -3.52
CA ASP A 170 -18.60 3.96 -4.72
C ASP A 170 -17.56 2.88 -5.07
N ILE A 171 -16.92 2.26 -4.06
CA ILE A 171 -16.00 1.13 -4.25
C ILE A 171 -16.73 -0.07 -4.85
N ILE A 172 -17.89 -0.44 -4.29
CA ILE A 172 -18.69 -1.58 -4.80
C ILE A 172 -19.13 -1.31 -6.24
N GLU A 173 -19.56 -0.09 -6.55
CA GLU A 173 -19.95 0.30 -7.90
C GLU A 173 -18.78 0.25 -8.89
N ALA A 174 -17.61 0.75 -8.49
CA ALA A 174 -16.40 0.75 -9.33
C ALA A 174 -15.91 -0.67 -9.66
N PHE A 175 -15.95 -1.59 -8.71
CA PHE A 175 -15.61 -2.99 -8.98
C PHE A 175 -16.66 -3.70 -9.86
N GLY A 176 -17.94 -3.35 -9.73
CA GLY A 176 -19.01 -3.78 -10.63
C GLY A 176 -18.95 -5.26 -11.02
N GLY A 177 -18.77 -5.50 -12.31
CA GLY A 177 -18.64 -6.85 -12.89
C GLY A 177 -17.22 -7.40 -12.95
N LEU A 178 -16.23 -6.70 -12.40
CA LEU A 178 -14.81 -7.13 -12.40
C LEU A 178 -14.52 -8.20 -11.34
N ILE A 179 -15.39 -8.33 -10.34
CA ILE A 179 -15.20 -9.26 -9.21
C ILE A 179 -16.28 -10.34 -9.16
N GLY A 180 -15.94 -11.49 -8.58
CA GLY A 180 -16.86 -12.61 -8.37
C GLY A 180 -17.79 -12.41 -7.16
N ASP A 181 -18.80 -13.28 -7.03
CA ASP A 181 -19.81 -13.22 -5.96
C ASP A 181 -19.19 -13.31 -4.56
N ALA A 182 -18.09 -14.06 -4.39
CA ALA A 182 -17.41 -14.20 -3.10
C ALA A 182 -16.77 -12.87 -2.66
N ASP A 183 -16.06 -12.19 -3.55
CA ASP A 183 -15.43 -10.90 -3.28
C ASP A 183 -16.48 -9.82 -3.04
N LYS A 184 -17.57 -9.83 -3.84
CA LYS A 184 -18.70 -8.92 -3.66
C LYS A 184 -19.32 -9.05 -2.28
N ALA A 185 -19.54 -10.28 -1.81
CA ALA A 185 -20.10 -10.52 -0.47
C ALA A 185 -19.19 -9.99 0.66
N VAL A 186 -17.87 -10.06 0.49
CA VAL A 186 -16.89 -9.49 1.43
C VAL A 186 -16.97 -7.97 1.43
N LEU A 187 -16.99 -7.34 0.25
CA LEU A 187 -17.10 -5.88 0.14
C LEU A 187 -18.39 -5.36 0.77
N GLU A 188 -19.53 -5.99 0.48
CA GLU A 188 -20.83 -5.65 1.07
C GLU A 188 -20.89 -5.93 2.59
N GLY A 189 -20.00 -6.78 3.10
CA GLY A 189 -19.83 -7.10 4.53
C GLY A 189 -19.12 -6.04 5.36
N GLY A 190 -18.70 -4.91 4.74
CA GLY A 190 -18.04 -3.78 5.40
C GLY A 190 -16.61 -3.51 4.92
N GLU A 191 -16.00 -4.43 4.14
CA GLU A 191 -14.64 -4.25 3.64
C GLU A 191 -14.55 -3.04 2.70
N ALA A 192 -15.59 -2.76 1.91
CA ALA A 192 -15.63 -1.58 1.04
C ALA A 192 -15.56 -0.27 1.84
N ASP A 193 -16.22 -0.19 3.00
CA ASP A 193 -16.13 0.99 3.88
C ASP A 193 -14.73 1.17 4.47
N ALA A 194 -14.09 0.06 4.86
CA ALA A 194 -12.69 0.06 5.34
C ALA A 194 -11.73 0.49 4.25
N MET A 195 -11.88 -0.03 3.02
CA MET A 195 -11.10 0.40 1.86
C MET A 195 -11.28 1.89 1.58
N ALA A 196 -12.52 2.38 1.52
CA ALA A 196 -12.83 3.79 1.30
C ALA A 196 -12.20 4.68 2.38
N ALA A 197 -12.27 4.29 3.65
CA ALA A 197 -11.62 5.01 4.74
C ALA A 197 -10.10 5.04 4.60
N SER A 198 -9.49 3.93 4.18
CA SER A 198 -8.05 3.85 3.90
C SER A 198 -7.65 4.77 2.76
N MET A 199 -8.39 4.78 1.64
CA MET A 199 -8.12 5.65 0.49
C MET A 199 -8.23 7.13 0.87
N ARG A 200 -9.29 7.52 1.61
CA ARG A 200 -9.44 8.90 2.10
C ARG A 200 -8.27 9.32 2.99
N SER A 201 -7.82 8.42 3.88
CA SER A 201 -6.67 8.69 4.75
C SER A 201 -5.37 8.80 3.95
N ALA A 202 -5.18 7.94 2.96
CA ALA A 202 -4.02 7.93 2.07
C ALA A 202 -3.86 9.27 1.32
N LEU A 203 -4.98 9.81 0.82
CA LEU A 203 -5.03 10.98 -0.05
C LEU A 203 -5.36 12.30 0.70
N ALA A 204 -5.38 12.27 2.03
CA ALA A 204 -5.78 13.42 2.84
C ALA A 204 -4.88 14.65 2.63
N VAL A 205 -3.60 14.45 2.35
CA VAL A 205 -2.61 15.53 2.17
C VAL A 205 -2.37 15.80 0.69
N SER A 206 -1.95 14.79 -0.07
CA SER A 206 -1.56 14.95 -1.48
C SER A 206 -1.83 13.65 -2.26
N PHE A 207 -1.50 13.66 -3.56
CA PHE A 207 -1.44 12.46 -4.40
C PHE A 207 0.00 11.91 -4.53
N ASP A 208 0.97 12.51 -3.88
CA ASP A 208 2.40 12.22 -4.06
C ASP A 208 2.75 10.74 -3.95
N GLY A 209 2.18 10.04 -2.95
CA GLY A 209 2.44 8.61 -2.77
C GLY A 209 1.92 7.77 -3.93
N TRP A 210 0.78 8.14 -4.51
CA TRP A 210 0.19 7.47 -5.67
C TRP A 210 1.02 7.73 -6.93
N ILE A 211 1.37 9.00 -7.18
CA ILE A 211 2.25 9.40 -8.29
C ILE A 211 3.60 8.67 -8.26
N ASP A 212 4.16 8.49 -7.06
CA ASP A 212 5.46 7.80 -6.89
C ASP A 212 5.34 6.27 -6.98
N ASP A 213 4.14 5.70 -6.82
CA ASP A 213 3.89 4.25 -7.01
C ASP A 213 3.70 3.90 -8.49
N ASP A 214 3.12 4.80 -9.31
CA ASP A 214 2.86 4.66 -10.74
C ASP A 214 4.12 4.96 -11.57
#